data_756a19608ea1cb22c9f5db95d4f73671
#
_entry.id   756a19608ea1cb22c9f5db95d4f73671
#
_cell.length_a   1.000
_cell.length_b   1.000
_cell.length_c   1.000
_cell.angle_alpha   90.00
_cell.angle_beta   90.00
_cell.angle_gamma   90.00
#
_symmetry.space_group_name_H-M   'P 1'
#
loop_
_entity.id
_entity.type
_entity.pdbx_description
1 polymer ?
#
loop_
_entity_poly.entity_id
_entity_poly.type
_entity_poly.pdbx_seq_one_letter_code
_entity_poly.pdbx_strand_id
1 'polypeptide(L)'
;MLTHEIKEFVKQTKLGFVATVCPDGTPNLSPKGTTTVWDDDHLVFADIHSPGTVANLLINPSIEINIVDVFLRKGFRFKGIGKVLSEGKLFEEIISFYKEAGSKHTINNIVLVKVERVIPILSPIYDTGNSEEQVIKRWSDYWAVIYKRK
;
A
#
# COMPACT_ATOMS: atom_id res chain seq x y z
N MET A 1 -16.31 3.75 -1.31
CA MET A 1 -15.83 2.53 -0.63
C MET A 1 -14.77 2.80 0.42
N LEU A 2 -13.84 3.70 0.17
CA LEU A 2 -12.83 4.09 1.16
C LEU A 2 -13.40 5.14 2.11
N THR A 3 -13.61 4.76 3.36
CA THR A 3 -14.09 5.69 4.39
C THR A 3 -12.99 6.71 4.73
N HIS A 4 -13.37 7.79 5.39
CA HIS A 4 -12.41 8.79 5.86
C HIS A 4 -11.32 8.16 6.73
N GLU A 5 -11.69 7.28 7.66
CA GLU A 5 -10.76 6.55 8.52
C GLU A 5 -9.74 5.73 7.73
N ILE A 6 -10.22 4.97 6.74
CA ILE A 6 -9.35 4.15 5.88
C ILE A 6 -8.39 5.04 5.08
N LYS A 7 -8.87 6.13 4.51
CA LYS A 7 -8.05 7.07 3.75
C LYS A 7 -6.93 7.68 4.60
N GLU A 8 -7.26 8.13 5.80
CA GLU A 8 -6.26 8.71 6.71
C GLU A 8 -5.22 7.66 7.12
N PHE A 9 -5.65 6.44 7.43
CA PHE A 9 -4.76 5.33 7.75
C PHE A 9 -3.75 5.07 6.61
N VAL A 10 -4.22 4.98 5.38
CA VAL A 10 -3.37 4.74 4.20
C VAL A 10 -2.37 5.89 4.00
N LYS A 11 -2.84 7.12 4.10
CA LYS A 11 -1.99 8.32 3.93
C LYS A 11 -0.89 8.42 4.99
N GLN A 12 -1.17 7.99 6.21
CA GLN A 12 -0.18 8.00 7.31
C GLN A 12 0.82 6.86 7.20
N THR A 13 0.37 5.66 6.85
CA THR A 13 1.21 4.46 6.83
C THR A 13 2.12 4.41 5.61
N LYS A 14 1.63 4.80 4.45
CA LYS A 14 2.38 5.01 3.18
C LYS A 14 3.05 3.78 2.56
N LEU A 15 3.13 2.66 3.24
CA LEU A 15 3.81 1.46 2.76
C LEU A 15 2.79 0.38 2.45
N GLY A 16 2.67 0.06 1.16
CA GLY A 16 1.82 -1.03 0.71
C GLY A 16 2.65 -2.25 0.31
N PHE A 17 2.26 -3.43 0.78
CA PHE A 17 2.78 -4.69 0.30
C PHE A 17 1.85 -5.20 -0.79
N VAL A 18 2.34 -5.17 -2.04
CA VAL A 18 1.53 -5.38 -3.23
C VAL A 18 1.75 -6.78 -3.79
N ALA A 19 0.68 -7.56 -3.86
CA ALA A 19 0.67 -8.90 -4.45
C ALA A 19 0.06 -8.85 -5.86
N THR A 20 0.76 -9.43 -6.81
CA THR A 20 0.31 -9.63 -8.19
C THR A 20 0.51 -11.08 -8.60
N VAL A 21 -0.02 -11.46 -9.74
CA VAL A 21 0.02 -12.84 -10.24
C VAL A 21 1.03 -12.95 -11.37
N CYS A 22 2.03 -13.82 -11.20
CA CYS A 22 2.99 -14.12 -12.27
C CYS A 22 2.34 -14.92 -13.40
N PRO A 23 2.95 -14.93 -14.63
CA PRO A 23 2.40 -15.68 -15.77
C PRO A 23 2.19 -17.18 -15.50
N ASP A 24 2.99 -17.78 -14.61
CA ASP A 24 2.88 -19.17 -14.21
C ASP A 24 1.86 -19.41 -13.08
N GLY A 25 1.14 -18.37 -12.66
CA GLY A 25 0.13 -18.45 -11.60
C GLY A 25 0.68 -18.30 -10.19
N THR A 26 2.00 -18.19 -10.02
CA THR A 26 2.58 -17.99 -8.69
C THR A 26 2.44 -16.52 -8.24
N PRO A 27 2.38 -16.26 -6.92
CA PRO A 27 2.28 -14.88 -6.43
C PRO A 27 3.62 -14.16 -6.53
N ASN A 28 3.55 -12.85 -6.73
CA ASN A 28 4.68 -11.93 -6.58
C ASN A 28 4.32 -10.88 -5.53
N LEU A 29 5.18 -10.65 -4.56
CA LEU A 29 4.94 -9.71 -3.48
C LEU A 29 6.07 -8.68 -3.43
N SER A 30 5.71 -7.40 -3.37
CA SER A 30 6.67 -6.32 -3.42
C SER A 30 6.21 -5.12 -2.60
N PRO A 31 7.07 -4.51 -1.76
CA PRO A 31 6.71 -3.29 -1.05
C PRO A 31 6.72 -2.07 -1.98
N LYS A 32 5.73 -1.19 -1.80
CA LYS A 32 5.60 0.05 -2.56
C LYS A 32 5.39 1.22 -1.59
N GLY A 33 6.45 1.97 -1.35
CA GLY A 33 6.43 3.12 -0.44
C GLY A 33 5.62 4.32 -0.97
N THR A 34 5.26 4.30 -2.24
CA THR A 34 4.46 5.35 -2.88
C THR A 34 2.95 5.10 -2.81
N THR A 35 2.54 4.01 -2.18
CA THR A 35 1.13 3.66 -2.06
C THR A 35 0.36 4.72 -1.29
N THR A 36 -0.70 5.25 -1.89
CA THR A 36 -1.56 6.26 -1.27
C THR A 36 -2.99 6.20 -1.84
N VAL A 37 -3.85 7.08 -1.32
CA VAL A 37 -5.22 7.23 -1.80
C VAL A 37 -5.25 8.20 -2.97
N TRP A 38 -5.98 7.84 -4.02
CA TRP A 38 -6.24 8.75 -5.14
C TRP A 38 -7.61 9.41 -5.00
N ASP A 39 -8.65 8.62 -4.83
CA ASP A 39 -10.03 9.09 -4.63
C ASP A 39 -10.83 8.15 -3.72
N ASP A 40 -12.15 8.26 -3.72
CA ASP A 40 -13.03 7.47 -2.83
C ASP A 40 -13.01 5.96 -3.13
N ASP A 41 -12.56 5.58 -4.31
CA ASP A 41 -12.60 4.19 -4.77
C ASP A 41 -11.24 3.64 -5.22
N HIS A 42 -10.21 4.49 -5.26
CA HIS A 42 -8.92 4.10 -5.83
C HIS A 42 -7.75 4.35 -4.89
N LEU A 43 -6.87 3.36 -4.83
CA LEU A 43 -5.49 3.52 -4.39
C LEU A 43 -4.59 3.72 -5.61
N VAL A 44 -3.40 4.24 -5.37
CA VAL A 44 -2.41 4.47 -6.41
C VAL A 44 -1.01 4.20 -5.88
N PHE A 45 -0.13 3.71 -6.73
CA PHE A 45 1.30 3.70 -6.47
C PHE A 45 2.10 3.95 -7.75
N ALA A 46 3.34 4.37 -7.57
CA ALA A 46 4.25 4.67 -8.68
C ALA A 46 5.18 3.49 -8.95
N ASP A 47 5.36 3.16 -10.23
CA ASP A 47 6.40 2.26 -10.69
C ASP A 47 7.69 3.05 -10.92
N ILE A 48 8.66 2.87 -10.06
CA ILE A 48 10.00 3.45 -10.16
C ILE A 48 11.00 2.38 -10.60
N HIS A 49 11.00 1.24 -9.92
CA HIS A 49 11.85 0.07 -10.21
C HIS A 49 11.06 -1.24 -10.03
N SER A 50 9.93 -1.37 -10.71
CA SER A 50 9.03 -2.51 -10.52
C SER A 50 8.56 -3.13 -11.83
N PRO A 51 9.48 -3.51 -12.74
CA PRO A 51 9.09 -4.05 -14.05
C PRO A 51 8.26 -5.33 -13.93
N GLY A 52 8.53 -6.16 -12.92
CA GLY A 52 7.78 -7.40 -12.69
C GLY A 52 6.33 -7.16 -12.29
N THR A 53 6.08 -6.19 -11.40
CA THR A 53 4.72 -5.82 -10.97
C THR A 53 3.90 -5.31 -12.16
N VAL A 54 4.47 -4.41 -12.96
CA VAL A 54 3.79 -3.86 -14.15
C VAL A 54 3.52 -4.94 -15.18
N ALA A 55 4.53 -5.77 -15.48
CA ALA A 55 4.37 -6.87 -16.45
C ALA A 55 3.27 -7.85 -16.03
N ASN A 56 3.19 -8.19 -14.74
CA ASN A 56 2.14 -9.05 -14.21
C ASN A 56 0.76 -8.43 -14.38
N LEU A 57 0.60 -7.15 -14.05
CA LEU A 57 -0.69 -6.46 -14.14
C LEU A 57 -1.18 -6.27 -15.57
N LEU A 58 -0.27 -6.15 -16.53
CA LEU A 58 -0.63 -6.08 -17.95
C LEU A 58 -1.24 -7.38 -18.46
N ILE A 59 -0.89 -8.51 -17.85
CA ILE A 59 -1.43 -9.84 -18.21
C ILE A 59 -2.63 -10.19 -17.34
N ASN A 60 -2.49 -10.02 -16.01
CA ASN A 60 -3.52 -10.31 -15.02
C ASN A 60 -3.69 -9.12 -14.09
N PRO A 61 -4.78 -8.37 -14.20
CA PRO A 61 -4.96 -7.15 -13.41
C PRO A 61 -5.35 -7.38 -11.96
N SER A 62 -5.51 -8.62 -11.52
CA SER A 62 -5.84 -8.95 -10.14
C SER A 62 -4.73 -8.50 -9.20
N ILE A 63 -5.08 -7.80 -8.12
CA ILE A 63 -4.13 -7.21 -7.20
C ILE A 63 -4.66 -7.24 -5.77
N GLU A 64 -3.78 -7.46 -4.82
CA GLU A 64 -4.05 -7.25 -3.40
C GLU A 64 -2.97 -6.38 -2.79
N ILE A 65 -3.38 -5.54 -1.84
CA ILE A 65 -2.46 -4.65 -1.12
C ILE A 65 -2.73 -4.79 0.38
N ASN A 66 -1.70 -5.11 1.15
CA ASN A 66 -1.74 -5.03 2.61
C ASN A 66 -1.06 -3.73 3.06
N ILE A 67 -1.74 -2.99 3.91
CA ILE A 67 -1.19 -1.82 4.58
C ILE A 67 -1.39 -2.02 6.08
N VAL A 68 -0.29 -2.16 6.82
CA VAL A 68 -0.30 -2.51 8.24
C VAL A 68 0.56 -1.53 9.02
N ASP A 69 0.00 -0.99 10.08
CA ASP A 69 0.75 -0.24 11.08
C ASP A 69 1.45 -1.24 12.01
N VAL A 70 2.78 -1.29 11.94
CA VAL A 70 3.59 -2.27 12.68
C VAL A 70 3.65 -1.99 14.18
N PHE A 71 3.35 -0.77 14.62
CA PHE A 71 3.23 -0.44 16.04
C PHE A 71 1.87 -0.82 16.60
N LEU A 72 0.82 -0.49 15.85
CA LEU A 72 -0.56 -0.76 16.25
C LEU A 72 -0.97 -2.22 15.99
N ARG A 73 -0.30 -2.90 15.05
CA ARG A 73 -0.64 -4.27 14.62
C ARG A 73 -2.05 -4.40 14.10
N LYS A 74 -2.50 -3.37 13.42
CA LYS A 74 -3.76 -3.30 12.67
C LYS A 74 -3.51 -2.79 11.28
N GLY A 75 -4.43 -3.06 10.39
CA GLY A 75 -4.36 -2.55 9.03
C GLY A 75 -5.54 -2.98 8.18
N PHE A 76 -5.33 -2.90 6.87
CA PHE A 76 -6.35 -3.26 5.89
C PHE A 76 -5.74 -4.03 4.73
N ARG A 77 -6.51 -4.98 4.22
CA ARG A 77 -6.26 -5.66 2.95
C ARG A 77 -7.23 -5.11 1.92
N PHE A 78 -6.67 -4.66 0.82
CA PHE A 78 -7.43 -4.13 -0.31
C PHE A 78 -7.34 -5.13 -1.46
N LYS A 79 -8.48 -5.63 -1.92
CA LYS A 79 -8.56 -6.45 -3.13
C LYS A 79 -9.11 -5.58 -4.26
N GLY A 80 -8.58 -5.74 -5.45
CA GLY A 80 -9.07 -4.96 -6.56
C GLY A 80 -8.44 -5.28 -7.90
N ILE A 81 -8.56 -4.32 -8.80
CA ILE A 81 -8.07 -4.40 -10.17
C ILE A 81 -7.07 -3.27 -10.38
N GLY A 82 -5.86 -3.64 -10.81
CA GLY A 82 -4.79 -2.70 -11.11
C GLY A 82 -4.75 -2.34 -12.59
N LYS A 83 -4.78 -1.03 -12.86
CA LYS A 83 -4.64 -0.49 -14.21
C LYS A 83 -3.31 0.23 -14.33
N VAL A 84 -2.50 -0.17 -15.30
CA VAL A 84 -1.23 0.48 -15.59
C VAL A 84 -1.48 1.68 -16.50
N LEU A 85 -1.03 2.86 -16.07
CA LEU A 85 -1.09 4.09 -16.83
C LEU A 85 0.34 4.50 -17.20
N SER A 86 0.58 4.73 -18.49
CA SER A 86 1.89 5.16 -19.01
C SER A 86 1.84 6.52 -19.72
N GLU A 87 0.64 7.00 -20.03
CA GLU A 87 0.42 8.26 -20.74
C GLU A 87 -1.01 8.75 -20.52
N GLY A 88 -1.28 9.99 -20.95
CA GLY A 88 -2.61 10.58 -20.93
C GLY A 88 -2.83 11.54 -19.77
N LYS A 89 -4.01 12.15 -19.75
CA LYS A 89 -4.34 13.21 -18.79
C LYS A 89 -4.27 12.74 -17.35
N LEU A 90 -4.87 11.60 -17.02
CA LEU A 90 -4.89 11.06 -15.66
C LEU A 90 -3.47 10.69 -15.20
N PHE A 91 -2.67 10.08 -16.08
CA PHE A 91 -1.26 9.81 -15.82
C PHE A 91 -0.51 11.09 -15.42
N GLU A 92 -0.67 12.16 -16.22
CA GLU A 92 0.01 13.43 -15.95
C GLU A 92 -0.47 14.09 -14.64
N GLU A 93 -1.74 13.99 -14.32
CA GLU A 93 -2.30 14.49 -13.05
C GLU A 93 -1.68 13.75 -11.87
N ILE A 94 -1.54 12.43 -11.94
CA ILE A 94 -0.97 11.63 -10.87
C ILE A 94 0.54 11.88 -10.74
N ILE A 95 1.26 12.00 -11.86
CA ILE A 95 2.68 12.40 -11.86
C ILE A 95 2.87 13.74 -11.16
N SER A 96 2.03 14.74 -11.47
CA SER A 96 2.08 16.06 -10.85
C SER A 96 1.85 15.96 -9.34
N PHE A 97 0.89 15.13 -8.92
CA PHE A 97 0.63 14.87 -7.50
C PHE A 97 1.90 14.36 -6.78
N TYR A 98 2.60 13.37 -7.35
CA TYR A 98 3.82 12.85 -6.74
C TYR A 98 4.95 13.86 -6.72
N LYS A 99 5.11 14.68 -7.76
CA LYS A 99 6.12 15.73 -7.81
C LYS A 99 5.86 16.80 -6.75
N GLU A 100 4.62 17.24 -6.61
CA GLU A 100 4.22 18.20 -5.58
C GLU A 100 4.42 17.66 -4.16
N ALA A 101 4.29 16.36 -3.98
CA ALA A 101 4.56 15.67 -2.72
C ALA A 101 6.06 15.47 -2.44
N GLY A 102 6.94 15.93 -3.33
CA GLY A 102 8.39 15.93 -3.15
C GLY A 102 9.13 14.76 -3.79
N SER A 103 8.48 13.95 -4.61
CA SER A 103 9.17 12.87 -5.32
C SER A 103 10.17 13.42 -6.32
N LYS A 104 11.40 12.90 -6.27
CA LYS A 104 12.50 13.25 -7.19
C LYS A 104 12.83 12.10 -8.15
N HIS A 105 12.14 10.97 -8.02
CA HIS A 105 12.37 9.81 -8.87
C HIS A 105 11.68 9.99 -10.23
N THR A 106 12.29 9.39 -11.24
CA THR A 106 11.62 9.20 -12.53
C THR A 106 10.58 8.10 -12.38
N ILE A 107 9.34 8.44 -12.64
CA ILE A 107 8.22 7.49 -12.57
C ILE A 107 7.93 6.96 -13.97
N ASN A 108 8.08 5.66 -14.17
CA ASN A 108 7.89 5.02 -15.47
C ASN A 108 6.41 4.76 -15.77
N ASN A 109 5.68 4.29 -14.76
CA ASN A 109 4.26 3.99 -14.85
C ASN A 109 3.57 4.35 -13.54
N ILE A 110 2.27 4.56 -13.64
CA ILE A 110 1.38 4.66 -12.48
C ILE A 110 0.48 3.42 -12.49
N VAL A 111 0.28 2.83 -11.32
CA VAL A 111 -0.73 1.79 -11.14
C VAL A 111 -1.89 2.37 -10.35
N LEU A 112 -3.04 2.46 -11.00
CA LEU A 112 -4.28 2.89 -10.39
C LEU A 112 -5.09 1.65 -10.02
N VAL A 113 -5.42 1.52 -8.73
CA VAL A 113 -6.08 0.32 -8.20
C VAL A 113 -7.53 0.66 -7.86
N LYS A 114 -8.46 0.11 -8.61
CA LYS A 114 -9.88 0.14 -8.27
C LYS A 114 -10.11 -0.85 -7.12
N VAL A 115 -10.48 -0.33 -5.96
CA VAL A 115 -10.73 -1.14 -4.78
C VAL A 115 -12.11 -1.76 -4.87
N GLU A 116 -12.17 -3.09 -4.85
CA GLU A 116 -13.42 -3.84 -4.89
C GLU A 116 -13.83 -4.34 -3.51
N ARG A 117 -12.86 -4.54 -2.62
CA ARG A 117 -13.10 -5.07 -1.28
C ARG A 117 -12.05 -4.58 -0.31
N VAL A 118 -12.49 -4.18 0.88
CA VAL A 118 -11.62 -3.82 2.01
C VAL A 118 -11.87 -4.79 3.15
N ILE A 119 -10.81 -5.41 3.66
CA ILE A 119 -10.87 -6.38 4.76
C ILE A 119 -9.98 -5.87 5.88
N PRO A 120 -10.51 -5.62 7.08
CA PRO A 120 -9.69 -5.26 8.24
C PRO A 120 -8.71 -6.37 8.61
N ILE A 121 -7.51 -6.00 9.03
CA ILE A 121 -6.47 -6.89 9.56
C ILE A 121 -6.26 -6.53 11.02
N LEU A 122 -6.31 -7.53 11.87
CA LEU A 122 -6.18 -7.36 13.31
C LEU A 122 -5.27 -8.45 13.87
N SER A 123 -4.27 -8.06 14.65
CA SER A 123 -3.39 -9.01 15.34
C SER A 123 -4.16 -9.78 16.42
N PRO A 124 -3.87 -11.09 16.60
CA PRO A 124 -4.41 -11.87 17.72
C PRO A 124 -4.10 -11.31 19.11
N ILE A 125 -3.13 -10.39 19.22
CA ILE A 125 -2.81 -9.74 20.51
C ILE A 125 -4.02 -9.02 21.12
N TYR A 126 -4.98 -8.59 20.28
CA TYR A 126 -6.20 -7.96 20.76
C TYR A 126 -7.21 -8.96 21.35
N ASP A 127 -7.06 -10.25 21.05
CA ASP A 127 -7.93 -11.30 21.58
C ASP A 127 -7.70 -11.52 23.10
N THR A 128 -6.57 -11.06 23.63
CA THR A 128 -6.20 -11.20 25.04
C THR A 128 -6.46 -9.93 25.86
N GLY A 129 -7.28 -9.02 25.35
CA GLY A 129 -7.73 -7.84 26.09
C GLY A 129 -6.76 -6.65 26.10
N ASN A 130 -5.74 -6.65 25.26
CA ASN A 130 -4.82 -5.51 25.16
C ASN A 130 -5.49 -4.31 24.51
N SER A 131 -5.26 -3.10 25.04
CA SER A 131 -5.66 -1.85 24.42
C SER A 131 -4.69 -1.46 23.30
N GLU A 132 -5.13 -0.57 22.41
CA GLU A 132 -4.25 -0.01 21.38
C GLU A 132 -3.02 0.67 21.99
N GLU A 133 -3.19 1.43 23.09
CA GLU A 133 -2.09 2.09 23.78
C GLU A 133 -1.04 1.09 24.28
N GLN A 134 -1.47 -0.05 24.85
CA GLN A 134 -0.59 -1.10 25.30
C GLN A 134 0.19 -1.73 24.16
N VAL A 135 -0.46 -1.98 23.02
CA VAL A 135 0.17 -2.58 21.85
C VAL A 135 1.21 -1.62 21.24
N ILE A 136 0.86 -0.37 21.07
CA ILE A 136 1.78 0.67 20.55
C ILE A 136 3.00 0.80 21.46
N LYS A 137 2.79 0.87 22.79
CA LYS A 137 3.89 0.98 23.74
C LYS A 137 4.84 -0.21 23.64
N ARG A 138 4.30 -1.43 23.57
CA ARG A 138 5.10 -2.66 23.46
C ARG A 138 6.02 -2.63 22.24
N TRP A 139 5.47 -2.30 21.07
CA TRP A 139 6.25 -2.32 19.84
C TRP A 139 7.15 -1.09 19.70
N SER A 140 6.75 0.07 20.25
CA SER A 140 7.62 1.24 20.32
C SER A 140 8.86 0.95 21.16
N ASP A 141 8.68 0.33 22.33
CA ASP A 141 9.79 -0.05 23.21
C ASP A 141 10.70 -1.09 22.53
N TYR A 142 10.12 -2.09 21.88
CA TYR A 142 10.86 -3.13 21.16
C TYR A 142 11.75 -2.52 20.08
N TRP A 143 11.19 -1.69 19.20
CA TRP A 143 11.94 -1.09 18.09
C TRP A 143 12.97 -0.07 18.58
N ALA A 144 12.68 0.66 19.64
CA ALA A 144 13.64 1.58 20.24
C ALA A 144 14.90 0.85 20.72
N VAL A 145 14.77 -0.33 21.33
CA VAL A 145 15.91 -1.17 21.73
C VAL A 145 16.68 -1.66 20.51
N ILE A 146 15.99 -2.14 19.48
CA ILE A 146 16.62 -2.65 18.26
C ILE A 146 17.45 -1.55 17.56
N TYR A 147 16.90 -0.37 17.41
CA TYR A 147 17.58 0.72 16.70
C TYR A 147 18.69 1.39 17.52
N LYS A 148 18.64 1.33 18.85
CA LYS A 148 19.75 1.80 19.68
C LYS A 148 21.01 0.93 19.58
N ARG A 149 20.86 -0.34 19.19
CA ARG A 149 21.99 -1.27 19.04
C ARG A 149 22.74 -1.07 17.73
N LYS A 150 22.19 -0.31 16.83
CA LYS A 150 22.80 0.03 15.54
C LYS A 150 23.47 1.38 15.61
#